data_f4c1e3e4802ef15796982cab2892b438
#
_entry.id   f4c1e3e4802ef15796982cab2892b438
#
_cell.length_a   1.000
_cell.length_b   1.000
_cell.length_c   1.000
_cell.angle_alpha   90.00
_cell.angle_beta   90.00
_cell.angle_gamma   90.00
#
_symmetry.space_group_name_H-M   'P 1'
#
loop_
_entity.id
_entity.type
_entity.pdbx_description
1 polymer ?
#
loop_
_entity_poly.entity_id
_entity_poly.type
_entity_poly.pdbx_seq_one_letter_code
_entity_poly.pdbx_strand_id
1 'polypeptide(L)'
;KEGVIMNTKETRATISKIFNYIENGVEKTFFGDFYGHPGLYFFHTKEEFAIMLDKCLDKESYDRYDIYYIVEKLIKFLLDKYDSHTKLYFKNSIYFPISFKIQGNDFYIVNIIDEYKDVVGGKLVSINNIPVEKIVYELEQIINYSTEEYKNIMLTSDIKQLYILRSLPSINNNT
;
A
#
# COMPACT_ATOMS: atom_id res chain seq x y z
N LYS A 1 0.87 -13.92 16.97
CA LYS A 1 -0.47 -13.40 17.36
C LYS A 1 -1.29 -13.37 16.09
N GLU A 2 -2.33 -14.19 16.02
CA GLU A 2 -3.34 -14.12 14.97
C GLU A 2 -3.90 -12.71 14.91
N GLY A 3 -3.92 -12.14 13.71
CA GLY A 3 -4.45 -10.79 13.51
C GLY A 3 -5.96 -10.77 13.77
N VAL A 4 -6.47 -9.61 14.18
CA VAL A 4 -7.92 -9.42 14.31
C VAL A 4 -8.54 -9.58 12.92
N ILE A 5 -9.49 -10.51 12.80
CA ILE A 5 -10.30 -10.70 11.59
C ILE A 5 -11.62 -9.97 11.81
N MET A 6 -12.03 -9.15 10.86
CA MET A 6 -13.23 -8.33 10.91
C MET A 6 -14.21 -8.77 9.80
N ASN A 7 -15.49 -8.76 10.10
CA ASN A 7 -16.51 -8.92 9.06
C ASN A 7 -16.66 -7.63 8.21
N THR A 8 -17.42 -7.70 7.12
CA THR A 8 -17.61 -6.59 6.19
C THR A 8 -18.13 -5.32 6.88
N LYS A 9 -19.06 -5.44 7.85
CA LYS A 9 -19.63 -4.28 8.57
C LYS A 9 -18.58 -3.62 9.47
N GLU A 10 -17.81 -4.40 10.20
CA GLU A 10 -16.73 -3.91 11.08
C GLU A 10 -15.61 -3.27 10.27
N THR A 11 -15.25 -3.89 9.15
CA THR A 11 -14.23 -3.38 8.22
C THR A 11 -14.66 -2.04 7.63
N ARG A 12 -15.91 -1.93 7.18
CA ARG A 12 -16.48 -0.66 6.70
C ARG A 12 -16.39 0.42 7.76
N ALA A 13 -16.82 0.14 8.98
CA ALA A 13 -16.78 1.09 10.09
C ALA A 13 -15.36 1.55 10.42
N THR A 14 -14.40 0.61 10.39
CA THR A 14 -12.97 0.87 10.62
C THR A 14 -12.39 1.76 9.54
N ILE A 15 -12.62 1.45 8.26
CA ILE A 15 -12.14 2.26 7.13
C ILE A 15 -12.78 3.66 7.16
N SER A 16 -14.08 3.75 7.39
CA SER A 16 -14.78 5.05 7.50
C SER A 16 -14.19 5.91 8.61
N LYS A 17 -13.80 5.31 9.75
CA LYS A 17 -13.14 6.02 10.84
C LYS A 17 -11.74 6.49 10.46
N ILE A 18 -10.96 5.69 9.73
CA ILE A 18 -9.64 6.10 9.21
C ILE A 18 -9.79 7.32 8.30
N PHE A 19 -10.73 7.28 7.35
CA PHE A 19 -10.95 8.41 6.44
C PHE A 19 -11.51 9.66 7.14
N ASN A 20 -12.31 9.50 8.18
CA ASN A 20 -12.71 10.62 9.02
C ASN A 20 -11.51 11.30 9.71
N TYR A 21 -10.52 10.50 10.15
CA TYR A 21 -9.27 11.05 10.70
C TYR A 21 -8.41 11.74 9.62
N ILE A 22 -8.34 11.17 8.42
CA ILE A 22 -7.62 11.81 7.30
C ILE A 22 -8.30 13.13 6.93
N GLU A 23 -9.63 13.20 6.88
CA GLU A 23 -10.39 14.40 6.52
C GLU A 23 -10.28 15.51 7.60
N ASN A 24 -10.49 15.16 8.84
CA ASN A 24 -10.70 16.14 9.93
C ASN A 24 -9.48 16.31 10.85
N GLY A 25 -8.48 15.47 10.69
CA GLY A 25 -7.34 15.42 11.61
C GLY A 25 -7.68 14.70 12.92
N VAL A 26 -6.70 14.63 13.79
CA VAL A 26 -6.81 14.07 15.14
C VAL A 26 -6.25 15.05 16.13
N GLU A 27 -7.09 15.56 17.01
CA GLU A 27 -6.67 16.43 18.10
C GLU A 27 -5.97 15.64 19.21
N LYS A 28 -4.92 16.22 19.76
CA LYS A 28 -4.23 15.76 20.97
C LYS A 28 -3.73 14.31 20.94
N THR A 29 -2.82 14.03 20.06
CA THR A 29 -1.99 12.82 20.18
C THR A 29 -0.74 13.08 21.03
N PHE A 30 -0.07 12.01 21.46
CA PHE A 30 1.24 12.12 22.14
C PHE A 30 2.30 12.87 21.30
N PHE A 31 2.13 12.91 19.99
CA PHE A 31 3.04 13.55 19.02
C PHE A 31 2.57 14.93 18.54
N GLY A 32 1.48 15.48 19.09
CA GLY A 32 0.88 16.75 18.67
C GLY A 32 -0.46 16.58 17.94
N ASP A 33 -0.95 17.69 17.39
CA ASP A 33 -2.16 17.73 16.61
C ASP A 33 -1.85 17.35 15.16
N PHE A 34 -2.68 16.47 14.57
CA PHE A 34 -2.63 16.17 13.15
C PHE A 34 -3.75 16.94 12.45
N TYR A 35 -3.37 17.80 11.52
CA TYR A 35 -4.32 18.53 10.70
C TYR A 35 -4.96 17.59 9.67
N GLY A 36 -6.26 17.81 9.41
CA GLY A 36 -6.97 17.09 8.37
C GLY A 36 -6.45 17.45 6.98
N HIS A 37 -6.68 16.56 6.02
CA HIS A 37 -6.30 16.76 4.63
C HIS A 37 -7.33 17.68 3.95
N PRO A 38 -7.00 18.95 3.62
CA PRO A 38 -7.97 19.94 3.18
C PRO A 38 -8.56 19.64 1.79
N GLY A 39 -7.94 18.79 1.00
CA GLY A 39 -8.32 18.43 -0.36
C GLY A 39 -8.79 16.99 -0.54
N LEU A 40 -9.08 16.25 0.54
CA LEU A 40 -9.38 14.82 0.46
C LEU A 40 -10.50 14.49 -0.54
N TYR A 41 -11.54 15.30 -0.61
CA TYR A 41 -12.68 15.13 -1.51
C TYR A 41 -12.73 16.20 -2.62
N PHE A 42 -11.59 16.72 -3.04
CA PHE A 42 -11.53 17.77 -4.06
C PHE A 42 -11.88 17.24 -5.46
N PHE A 43 -11.45 16.04 -5.80
CA PHE A 43 -11.66 15.42 -7.11
C PHE A 43 -12.78 14.39 -7.13
N HIS A 44 -13.12 13.84 -5.96
CA HIS A 44 -14.15 12.82 -5.81
C HIS A 44 -15.06 13.17 -4.64
N THR A 45 -16.35 12.94 -4.80
CA THR A 45 -17.34 13.19 -3.75
C THR A 45 -17.34 12.08 -2.68
N LYS A 46 -17.98 12.36 -1.55
CA LYS A 46 -18.20 11.35 -0.50
C LYS A 46 -19.07 10.18 -0.98
N GLU A 47 -19.99 10.44 -1.90
CA GLU A 47 -20.84 9.44 -2.53
C GLU A 47 -20.01 8.51 -3.44
N GLU A 48 -19.11 9.06 -4.26
CA GLU A 48 -18.18 8.27 -5.08
C GLU A 48 -17.21 7.45 -4.21
N PHE A 49 -16.72 8.02 -3.10
CA PHE A 49 -15.94 7.28 -2.12
C PHE A 49 -16.72 6.10 -1.53
N ALA A 50 -17.99 6.29 -1.14
CA ALA A 50 -18.84 5.23 -0.60
C ALA A 50 -19.04 4.10 -1.62
N ILE A 51 -19.29 4.42 -2.89
CA ILE A 51 -19.42 3.44 -3.98
C ILE A 51 -18.09 2.68 -4.18
N MET A 52 -16.95 3.37 -4.14
CA MET A 52 -15.65 2.73 -4.30
C MET A 52 -15.31 1.82 -3.12
N LEU A 53 -15.62 2.26 -1.90
CA LEU A 53 -15.49 1.44 -0.69
C LEU A 53 -16.33 0.15 -0.79
N ASP A 54 -17.58 0.25 -1.28
CA ASP A 54 -18.44 -0.91 -1.48
C ASP A 54 -17.85 -1.91 -2.47
N LYS A 55 -17.23 -1.42 -3.54
CA LYS A 55 -16.53 -2.28 -4.53
C LYS A 55 -15.28 -2.95 -3.97
N CYS A 56 -14.66 -2.37 -2.95
CA CYS A 56 -13.48 -2.97 -2.30
C CYS A 56 -13.86 -4.00 -1.23
N LEU A 57 -15.11 -3.99 -0.75
CA LEU A 57 -15.60 -4.89 0.29
C LEU A 57 -16.30 -6.12 -0.34
N ASP A 58 -15.51 -6.94 -1.02
CA ASP A 58 -15.95 -8.11 -1.79
C ASP A 58 -15.78 -9.46 -1.09
N LYS A 59 -15.26 -9.46 0.17
CA LYS A 59 -15.03 -10.64 1.00
C LYS A 59 -15.99 -10.68 2.20
N GLU A 60 -16.16 -11.86 2.79
CA GLU A 60 -16.93 -12.02 4.04
C GLU A 60 -16.12 -11.59 5.27
N SER A 61 -14.81 -11.70 5.22
CA SER A 61 -13.90 -11.34 6.31
C SER A 61 -12.62 -10.71 5.81
N TYR A 62 -12.03 -9.85 6.62
CA TYR A 62 -10.86 -9.04 6.30
C TYR A 62 -9.88 -9.06 7.46
N ASP A 63 -8.61 -9.23 7.15
CA ASP A 63 -7.54 -9.05 8.11
C ASP A 63 -6.93 -7.63 7.99
N ARG A 64 -5.92 -7.35 8.81
CA ARG A 64 -5.23 -6.05 8.80
C ARG A 64 -4.51 -5.73 7.48
N TYR A 65 -4.12 -6.75 6.73
CA TYR A 65 -3.44 -6.58 5.45
C TYR A 65 -4.44 -6.22 4.35
N ASP A 66 -5.62 -6.86 4.35
CA ASP A 66 -6.74 -6.48 3.47
C ASP A 66 -7.16 -5.02 3.73
N ILE A 67 -7.31 -4.64 5.01
CA ILE A 67 -7.70 -3.27 5.39
C ILE A 67 -6.65 -2.26 4.89
N TYR A 68 -5.36 -2.56 5.07
CA TYR A 68 -4.29 -1.71 4.55
C TYR A 68 -4.39 -1.51 3.04
N TYR A 69 -4.51 -2.60 2.28
CA TYR A 69 -4.61 -2.54 0.82
C TYR A 69 -5.81 -1.72 0.37
N ILE A 70 -6.98 -1.94 0.99
CA ILE A 70 -8.20 -1.21 0.69
C ILE A 70 -8.03 0.30 1.00
N VAL A 71 -7.48 0.64 2.15
CA VAL A 71 -7.28 2.05 2.53
C VAL A 71 -6.32 2.75 1.56
N GLU A 72 -5.18 2.16 1.23
CA GLU A 72 -4.24 2.74 0.25
C GLU A 72 -4.88 2.89 -1.14
N LYS A 73 -5.66 1.90 -1.57
CA LYS A 73 -6.41 1.96 -2.84
C LYS A 73 -7.45 3.09 -2.86
N LEU A 74 -8.11 3.33 -1.74
CA LEU A 74 -9.06 4.43 -1.58
C LEU A 74 -8.36 5.79 -1.49
N ILE A 75 -7.21 5.89 -0.82
CA ILE A 75 -6.36 7.09 -0.81
C ILE A 75 -5.95 7.41 -2.27
N LYS A 76 -5.46 6.41 -3.01
CA LYS A 76 -5.12 6.58 -4.42
C LYS A 76 -6.32 7.05 -5.24
N PHE A 77 -7.49 6.44 -5.07
CA PHE A 77 -8.71 6.84 -5.77
C PHE A 77 -9.06 8.32 -5.52
N LEU A 78 -8.96 8.78 -4.26
CA LEU A 78 -9.32 10.14 -3.90
C LEU A 78 -8.27 11.18 -4.31
N LEU A 79 -6.99 10.86 -4.22
CA LEU A 79 -5.90 11.82 -4.34
C LEU A 79 -5.09 11.66 -5.63
N ASP A 80 -5.04 10.43 -6.20
CA ASP A 80 -4.30 10.07 -7.42
C ASP A 80 -2.94 10.79 -7.53
N LYS A 81 -2.70 11.53 -8.63
CA LYS A 81 -1.43 12.23 -8.91
C LYS A 81 -1.23 13.52 -8.12
N TYR A 82 -2.22 13.95 -7.37
CA TYR A 82 -2.21 15.27 -6.71
C TYR A 82 -1.51 15.26 -5.36
N ASP A 83 -1.54 14.12 -4.65
CA ASP A 83 -0.83 13.97 -3.39
C ASP A 83 -0.15 12.61 -3.28
N SER A 84 1.17 12.63 -3.41
CA SER A 84 2.03 11.45 -3.24
C SER A 84 2.50 11.25 -1.79
N HIS A 85 2.08 12.11 -0.86
CA HIS A 85 2.56 12.09 0.52
C HIS A 85 1.59 11.42 1.49
N THR A 86 0.28 11.42 1.20
CA THR A 86 -0.73 10.76 2.04
C THR A 86 -0.63 9.25 1.86
N LYS A 87 -0.17 8.59 2.92
CA LYS A 87 0.09 7.14 2.95
C LYS A 87 0.00 6.63 4.38
N LEU A 88 -0.40 5.37 4.57
CA LEU A 88 -0.29 4.69 5.85
C LEU A 88 1.14 4.20 6.10
N TYR A 89 1.66 4.52 7.28
CA TYR A 89 2.97 4.06 7.72
C TYR A 89 2.87 3.10 8.91
N PHE A 90 3.59 2.00 8.85
CA PHE A 90 3.71 1.08 9.97
C PHE A 90 4.97 1.35 10.77
N LYS A 91 4.83 1.55 12.07
CA LYS A 91 5.91 1.89 12.99
C LYS A 91 7.05 0.87 13.02
N ASN A 92 6.80 -0.40 12.68
CA ASN A 92 7.77 -1.49 12.73
C ASN A 92 7.80 -2.27 11.41
N SER A 93 7.90 -1.57 10.27
CA SER A 93 8.03 -2.23 8.97
C SER A 93 9.34 -3.00 8.89
N ILE A 94 9.24 -4.27 8.49
CA ILE A 94 10.39 -5.11 8.16
C ILE A 94 10.70 -4.91 6.68
N TYR A 95 11.97 -4.61 6.39
CA TYR A 95 12.48 -4.46 5.04
C TYR A 95 13.40 -5.63 4.71
N PHE A 96 13.24 -6.21 3.53
CA PHE A 96 14.25 -7.10 2.99
C PHE A 96 15.52 -6.28 2.67
N PRO A 97 16.70 -6.75 3.08
CA PRO A 97 17.97 -6.05 2.88
C PRO A 97 18.47 -6.19 1.45
N ILE A 98 17.66 -5.76 0.49
CA ILE A 98 17.88 -5.84 -0.94
C ILE A 98 17.59 -4.47 -1.57
N SER A 99 18.32 -4.11 -2.62
CA SER A 99 18.06 -2.90 -3.40
C SER A 99 17.87 -3.25 -4.86
N PHE A 100 16.90 -2.58 -5.48
CA PHE A 100 16.55 -2.78 -6.88
C PHE A 100 16.79 -1.51 -7.70
N LYS A 101 17.05 -1.71 -8.99
CA LYS A 101 16.97 -0.70 -10.04
C LYS A 101 15.99 -1.19 -11.10
N ILE A 102 15.12 -0.30 -11.56
CA ILE A 102 14.20 -0.58 -12.66
C ILE A 102 14.86 -0.17 -13.98
N GLN A 103 14.81 -1.06 -14.98
CA GLN A 103 15.19 -0.80 -16.37
C GLN A 103 14.05 -1.30 -17.27
N GLY A 104 13.38 -0.38 -17.96
CA GLY A 104 12.08 -0.69 -18.58
C GLY A 104 11.07 -1.08 -17.53
N ASN A 105 10.54 -2.30 -17.61
CA ASN A 105 9.60 -2.86 -16.62
C ASN A 105 10.26 -3.89 -15.69
N ASP A 106 11.57 -4.09 -15.81
CA ASP A 106 12.29 -5.15 -15.12
C ASP A 106 13.03 -4.65 -13.89
N PHE A 107 12.96 -5.43 -12.80
CA PHE A 107 13.65 -5.17 -11.55
C PHE A 107 14.97 -5.93 -11.51
N TYR A 108 16.09 -5.22 -11.41
CA TYR A 108 17.43 -5.81 -11.28
C TYR A 108 17.97 -5.58 -9.87
N ILE A 109 18.57 -6.62 -9.29
CA ILE A 109 19.20 -6.55 -7.97
C ILE A 109 20.52 -5.79 -8.11
N VAL A 110 20.62 -4.64 -7.40
CA VAL A 110 21.86 -3.83 -7.42
C VAL A 110 22.64 -3.93 -6.12
N ASN A 111 22.01 -4.34 -5.02
CA ASN A 111 22.65 -4.59 -3.75
C ASN A 111 21.84 -5.58 -2.91
N ILE A 112 22.54 -6.41 -2.14
CA ILE A 112 21.97 -7.36 -1.19
C ILE A 112 23.04 -7.68 -0.13
N ILE A 113 22.66 -8.30 0.98
CA ILE A 113 23.61 -8.73 2.01
C ILE A 113 24.68 -9.67 1.44
N ASP A 114 25.85 -9.67 2.06
CA ASP A 114 27.07 -10.35 1.56
C ASP A 114 26.88 -11.84 1.25
N GLU A 115 26.03 -12.52 2.01
CA GLU A 115 25.71 -13.95 1.86
C GLU A 115 25.12 -14.29 0.47
N TYR A 116 24.46 -13.33 -0.18
CA TYR A 116 23.76 -13.53 -1.46
C TYR A 116 24.31 -12.63 -2.58
N LYS A 117 25.55 -12.16 -2.49
CA LYS A 117 26.15 -11.25 -3.48
C LYS A 117 26.20 -11.80 -4.90
N ASP A 118 26.19 -13.09 -5.07
CA ASP A 118 26.22 -13.79 -6.36
C ASP A 118 24.97 -13.53 -7.20
N VAL A 119 23.85 -13.11 -6.59
CA VAL A 119 22.63 -12.74 -7.33
C VAL A 119 22.58 -11.27 -7.78
N VAL A 120 23.58 -10.44 -7.44
CA VAL A 120 23.64 -9.04 -7.90
C VAL A 120 23.74 -9.00 -9.43
N GLY A 121 22.94 -8.13 -10.05
CA GLY A 121 22.77 -8.07 -11.50
C GLY A 121 21.68 -9.00 -12.03
N GLY A 122 21.16 -9.91 -11.20
CA GLY A 122 20.05 -10.79 -11.54
C GLY A 122 18.73 -10.01 -11.65
N LYS A 123 17.83 -10.52 -12.51
CA LYS A 123 16.47 -10.02 -12.68
C LYS A 123 15.54 -10.69 -11.68
N LEU A 124 14.73 -9.91 -10.95
CA LEU A 124 13.64 -10.43 -10.13
C LEU A 124 12.51 -10.94 -11.04
N VAL A 125 12.20 -12.23 -10.97
CA VAL A 125 11.17 -12.86 -11.81
C VAL A 125 9.91 -13.19 -11.03
N SER A 126 10.02 -13.51 -9.73
CA SER A 126 8.88 -13.83 -8.88
C SER A 126 9.20 -13.66 -7.40
N ILE A 127 8.15 -13.50 -6.57
CA ILE A 127 8.19 -13.59 -5.11
C ILE A 127 7.13 -14.60 -4.67
N ASN A 128 7.50 -15.63 -3.90
CA ASN A 128 6.60 -16.72 -3.51
C ASN A 128 5.85 -17.36 -4.69
N ASN A 129 6.56 -17.58 -5.81
CA ASN A 129 6.00 -18.08 -7.08
C ASN A 129 4.95 -17.16 -7.75
N ILE A 130 4.74 -15.95 -7.25
CA ILE A 130 3.92 -14.94 -7.91
C ILE A 130 4.82 -14.14 -8.86
N PRO A 131 4.49 -14.06 -10.17
CA PRO A 131 5.25 -13.27 -11.13
C PRO A 131 5.38 -11.80 -10.71
N VAL A 132 6.56 -11.21 -10.91
CA VAL A 132 6.83 -9.82 -10.50
C VAL A 132 5.88 -8.84 -11.18
N GLU A 133 5.48 -9.09 -12.42
CA GLU A 133 4.53 -8.25 -13.17
C GLU A 133 3.18 -8.15 -12.46
N LYS A 134 2.71 -9.25 -11.86
CA LYS A 134 1.47 -9.26 -11.08
C LYS A 134 1.63 -8.48 -9.77
N ILE A 135 2.74 -8.63 -9.10
CA ILE A 135 3.07 -7.88 -7.88
C ILE A 135 3.12 -6.37 -8.17
N VAL A 136 3.80 -5.98 -9.25
CA VAL A 136 3.88 -4.58 -9.70
C VAL A 136 2.51 -4.03 -10.02
N TYR A 137 1.68 -4.77 -10.77
CA TYR A 137 0.32 -4.37 -11.06
C TYR A 137 -0.50 -4.09 -9.79
N GLU A 138 -0.40 -4.95 -8.77
CA GLU A 138 -1.11 -4.77 -7.49
C GLU A 138 -0.53 -3.60 -6.67
N LEU A 139 0.79 -3.40 -6.67
CA LEU A 139 1.44 -2.23 -6.06
C LEU A 139 0.99 -0.93 -6.72
N GLU A 140 0.91 -0.90 -8.04
CA GLU A 140 0.43 0.28 -8.78
C GLU A 140 -1.03 0.65 -8.45
N GLN A 141 -1.84 -0.27 -7.91
CA GLN A 141 -3.19 0.07 -7.44
C GLN A 141 -3.20 0.88 -6.14
N ILE A 142 -2.10 0.89 -5.39
CA ILE A 142 -2.01 1.49 -4.06
C ILE A 142 -0.93 2.57 -3.93
N ILE A 143 -0.10 2.78 -4.94
CA ILE A 143 0.95 3.80 -4.94
C ILE A 143 0.44 5.07 -5.58
N ASN A 144 0.49 6.19 -4.85
CA ASN A 144 0.31 7.54 -5.39
C ASN A 144 1.64 8.06 -5.90
N TYR A 145 1.64 8.66 -7.10
CA TYR A 145 2.86 9.23 -7.69
C TYR A 145 2.53 10.42 -8.60
N SER A 146 3.43 11.40 -8.61
CA SER A 146 3.32 12.59 -9.46
C SER A 146 4.09 12.46 -10.78
N THR A 147 5.14 11.63 -10.83
CA THR A 147 5.97 11.38 -12.01
C THR A 147 6.32 9.89 -12.13
N GLU A 148 6.68 9.43 -13.34
CA GLU A 148 7.12 8.05 -13.56
C GLU A 148 8.40 7.72 -12.77
N GLU A 149 9.31 8.68 -12.63
CA GLU A 149 10.52 8.52 -11.82
C GLU A 149 10.17 8.29 -10.35
N TYR A 150 9.21 9.06 -9.81
CA TYR A 150 8.76 8.88 -8.45
C TYR A 150 8.03 7.54 -8.26
N LYS A 151 7.22 7.11 -9.23
CA LYS A 151 6.62 5.77 -9.25
C LYS A 151 7.68 4.68 -9.11
N ASN A 152 8.75 4.76 -9.89
CA ASN A 152 9.85 3.78 -9.84
C ASN A 152 10.55 3.75 -8.47
N ILE A 153 10.75 4.91 -7.84
CA ILE A 153 11.27 5.01 -6.48
C ILE A 153 10.34 4.32 -5.49
N MET A 154 9.04 4.57 -5.57
CA MET A 154 8.05 3.95 -4.69
C MET A 154 7.97 2.44 -4.91
N LEU A 155 7.91 1.96 -6.15
CA LEU A 155 7.91 0.54 -6.47
C LEU A 155 9.13 -0.18 -5.90
N THR A 156 10.35 0.38 -6.07
CA THR A 156 11.58 -0.23 -5.53
C THR A 156 11.66 -0.16 -4.01
N SER A 157 10.98 0.81 -3.37
CA SER A 157 10.84 0.89 -1.92
C SER A 157 9.83 -0.10 -1.37
N ASP A 158 8.66 -0.19 -1.99
CA ASP A 158 7.52 -0.93 -1.46
C ASP A 158 7.65 -2.43 -1.68
N ILE A 159 8.23 -2.87 -2.81
CA ILE A 159 8.44 -4.30 -3.11
C ILE A 159 9.35 -5.02 -2.09
N LYS A 160 10.14 -4.29 -1.32
CA LYS A 160 10.99 -4.85 -0.27
C LYS A 160 10.40 -4.76 1.14
N GLN A 161 9.20 -4.20 1.30
CA GLN A 161 8.53 -4.10 2.59
C GLN A 161 7.62 -5.29 2.82
N LEU A 162 7.94 -6.10 3.83
CA LEU A 162 7.17 -7.32 4.14
C LEU A 162 5.68 -7.04 4.37
N TYR A 163 5.35 -5.94 5.06
CA TYR A 163 3.96 -5.60 5.35
C TYR A 163 3.17 -5.28 4.08
N ILE A 164 3.76 -4.49 3.19
CA ILE A 164 3.15 -4.13 1.90
C ILE A 164 2.97 -5.38 1.05
N LEU A 165 4.01 -6.21 0.89
CA LEU A 165 3.91 -7.46 0.14
C LEU A 165 2.80 -8.37 0.69
N ARG A 166 2.67 -8.50 2.02
CA ARG A 166 1.61 -9.30 2.64
C ARG A 166 0.21 -8.71 2.45
N SER A 167 0.08 -7.44 2.14
CA SER A 167 -1.21 -6.81 1.85
C SER A 167 -1.69 -7.04 0.42
N LEU A 168 -0.79 -7.42 -0.50
CA LEU A 168 -1.16 -7.66 -1.89
C LEU A 168 -2.07 -8.88 -2.02
N PRO A 169 -3.20 -8.77 -2.74
CA PRO A 169 -4.17 -9.86 -2.85
C PRO A 169 -3.59 -11.19 -3.32
N SER A 170 -2.65 -11.15 -4.28
CA SER A 170 -1.99 -12.36 -4.80
C SER A 170 -1.10 -13.07 -3.77
N ILE A 171 -0.57 -12.34 -2.79
CA ILE A 171 0.27 -12.91 -1.72
C ILE A 171 -0.59 -13.29 -0.52
N ASN A 172 -1.50 -12.41 -0.08
CA ASN A 172 -2.35 -12.63 1.09
C ASN A 172 -3.27 -13.85 0.93
N ASN A 173 -3.83 -14.07 -0.27
CA ASN A 173 -4.72 -15.21 -0.53
C ASN A 173 -3.98 -16.56 -0.67
N ASN A 174 -2.64 -16.57 -0.70
CA ASN A 174 -1.80 -17.76 -0.82
C ASN A 174 -1.04 -18.11 0.47
N THR A 175 -1.31 -17.42 1.57
CA THR A 175 -0.75 -17.67 2.91
C THR A 175 -1.81 -18.22 3.84
#